data_2a2452224f7a9039cba775d573941add
#
_entry.id   2a2452224f7a9039cba775d573941add
#
_cell.length_a   1.000
_cell.length_b   1.000
_cell.length_c   1.000
_cell.angle_alpha   90.00
_cell.angle_beta   90.00
_cell.angle_gamma   90.00
#
_symmetry.space_group_name_H-M   'P 1'
#
loop_
_entity.id
_entity.type
_entity.pdbx_description
1 polymer ?
#
loop_
_entity_poly.entity_id
_entity_poly.type
_entity_poly.pdbx_seq_one_letter_code
_entity_poly.pdbx_strand_id
1 'polypeptide(L)'
;MRKSIFSVLFWGGMCLCATALSAQERLPEYLQAEKFTQSKLNTMLFSTTVDPHWFQQGNSFWFEYKTSEGTFWFVVDPNSRTKKQLFDRDELASQLTEIVHDPFEARHLPIRNLKAKEDGRTFTFEVESSQEVKPAKGEKKKPEKKVFYFSYDYPTRKLT
;
A
#
# COMPACT_ATOMS: atom_id res chain seq x y z
N MET A 1 60.07 5.33 73.73
CA MET A 1 60.53 5.22 72.35
C MET A 1 59.27 5.35 71.45
N ARG A 2 59.15 6.51 70.82
CA ARG A 2 58.01 6.88 69.89
C ARG A 2 58.40 6.50 68.47
N LYS A 3 57.68 5.72 67.79
CA LYS A 3 57.71 5.57 66.32
C LYS A 3 56.31 5.26 65.83
N SER A 4 55.72 6.26 65.27
CA SER A 4 55.37 6.40 63.89
C SER A 4 54.07 5.67 63.47
N ILE A 5 52.95 6.35 63.73
CA ILE A 5 51.62 5.99 63.27
C ILE A 5 51.19 7.01 62.15
N PHE A 6 51.98 7.23 61.16
CA PHE A 6 51.70 8.28 60.15
C PHE A 6 51.72 7.76 58.69
N SER A 7 51.74 6.48 58.49
CA SER A 7 51.91 5.95 57.12
C SER A 7 50.72 5.15 56.52
N VAL A 8 49.58 5.11 57.19
CA VAL A 8 48.47 4.27 56.70
C VAL A 8 47.29 5.10 56.12
N LEU A 9 47.33 6.42 56.19
CA LEU A 9 46.18 7.28 55.78
C LEU A 9 46.28 7.87 54.37
N PHE A 10 47.23 7.46 53.54
CA PHE A 10 47.42 8.06 52.20
C PHE A 10 47.05 7.17 51.01
N TRP A 11 46.56 5.96 51.22
CA TRP A 11 46.23 5.04 50.12
C TRP A 11 44.79 4.71 49.95
N GLY A 12 43.88 5.40 50.65
CA GLY A 12 42.42 5.17 50.56
C GLY A 12 41.67 6.10 49.61
N GLY A 13 42.34 7.06 48.95
CA GLY A 13 41.70 8.15 48.22
C GLY A 13 41.61 8.07 46.69
N MET A 14 42.09 6.98 46.05
CA MET A 14 42.27 6.97 44.59
C MET A 14 41.49 5.88 43.83
N CYS A 15 40.35 5.42 44.35
CA CYS A 15 39.57 4.37 43.71
C CYS A 15 38.09 4.76 43.42
N LEU A 16 37.75 6.06 43.33
CA LEU A 16 36.35 6.50 43.15
C LEU A 16 36.07 7.32 41.89
N CYS A 17 36.84 7.21 40.83
CA CYS A 17 36.60 7.95 39.57
C CYS A 17 36.59 7.11 38.31
N ALA A 18 36.14 5.87 38.32
CA ALA A 18 36.13 5.02 37.13
C ALA A 18 34.76 4.38 36.79
N THR A 19 33.61 5.05 37.07
CA THR A 19 32.30 4.52 36.67
C THR A 19 31.38 5.52 35.95
N ALA A 20 31.96 6.42 35.15
CA ALA A 20 31.15 7.40 34.43
C ALA A 20 31.47 7.47 32.93
N LEU A 21 31.58 6.34 32.22
CA LEU A 21 31.79 6.36 30.76
C LEU A 21 31.18 5.16 30.05
N SER A 22 29.88 4.87 30.32
CA SER A 22 29.14 3.88 29.55
C SER A 22 27.78 4.42 29.12
N ALA A 23 27.66 5.71 28.81
CA ALA A 23 26.41 6.35 28.44
C ALA A 23 26.39 6.87 26.98
N GLN A 24 27.28 6.41 26.11
CA GLN A 24 27.35 6.97 24.75
C GLN A 24 27.45 5.95 23.62
N GLU A 25 26.76 4.83 23.70
CA GLU A 25 26.60 3.93 22.53
C GLU A 25 25.15 3.58 22.27
N ARG A 26 24.27 4.60 22.07
CA ARG A 26 22.90 4.39 21.58
C ARG A 26 22.65 5.01 20.21
N LEU A 27 23.69 5.35 19.47
CA LEU A 27 23.56 5.79 18.06
C LEU A 27 22.97 4.75 17.12
N PRO A 28 23.21 3.42 17.27
CA PRO A 28 22.60 2.43 16.39
C PRO A 28 21.06 2.34 16.50
N GLU A 29 20.51 2.58 17.69
CA GLU A 29 19.06 2.48 17.93
C GLU A 29 18.26 3.60 17.24
N TYR A 30 18.80 4.82 17.18
CA TYR A 30 18.17 5.93 16.46
C TYR A 30 18.13 5.70 14.95
N LEU A 31 19.19 5.14 14.37
CA LEU A 31 19.23 4.79 12.94
C LEU A 31 18.25 3.65 12.59
N GLN A 32 17.97 2.77 13.54
CA GLN A 32 16.94 1.76 13.36
C GLN A 32 15.54 2.35 13.52
N ALA A 33 15.32 3.23 14.51
CA ALA A 33 14.06 3.91 14.71
C ALA A 33 13.68 4.80 13.51
N GLU A 34 14.66 5.42 12.86
CA GLU A 34 14.45 6.21 11.64
C GLU A 34 13.91 5.38 10.47
N LYS A 35 14.17 4.06 10.44
CA LYS A 35 13.59 3.14 9.47
C LYS A 35 12.07 2.96 9.65
N PHE A 36 11.56 3.26 10.83
CA PHE A 36 10.14 3.12 11.19
C PHE A 36 9.41 4.46 11.33
N THR A 37 9.86 5.48 10.61
CA THR A 37 9.10 6.74 10.54
C THR A 37 7.72 6.48 9.95
N GLN A 38 6.71 7.27 10.37
CA GLN A 38 5.33 7.13 9.87
C GLN A 38 5.27 7.15 8.34
N SER A 39 6.10 7.96 7.70
CA SER A 39 6.18 8.01 6.23
C SER A 39 6.65 6.68 5.63
N LYS A 40 7.67 6.05 6.21
CA LYS A 40 8.16 4.74 5.75
C LYS A 40 7.17 3.62 6.07
N LEU A 41 6.55 3.65 7.27
CA LEU A 41 5.51 2.70 7.63
C LEU A 41 4.34 2.76 6.62
N ASN A 42 3.89 3.94 6.24
CA ASN A 42 2.81 4.11 5.25
C ASN A 42 3.16 3.55 3.85
N THR A 43 4.45 3.47 3.51
CA THR A 43 4.88 2.82 2.25
C THR A 43 5.06 1.31 2.36
N MET A 44 5.15 0.78 3.58
CA MET A 44 5.33 -0.66 3.86
C MET A 44 4.02 -1.35 4.25
N LEU A 45 3.09 -0.58 4.81
CA LEU A 45 1.77 -1.07 5.21
C LEU A 45 0.78 -0.82 4.07
N PHE A 46 0.35 -1.88 3.45
CA PHE A 46 -0.73 -1.88 2.48
C PHE A 46 -2.07 -2.06 3.20
N SER A 47 -3.10 -2.57 2.55
CA SER A 47 -4.44 -2.72 3.12
C SER A 47 -4.42 -3.42 4.48
N THR A 48 -4.50 -2.64 5.57
CA THR A 48 -4.59 -3.14 6.95
C THR A 48 -6.02 -3.46 7.35
N THR A 49 -6.98 -2.95 6.59
CA THR A 49 -8.42 -3.17 6.78
C THR A 49 -9.04 -3.62 5.45
N VAL A 50 -10.10 -4.39 5.55
CA VAL A 50 -10.94 -4.75 4.40
C VAL A 50 -12.19 -3.89 4.43
N ASP A 51 -12.49 -3.20 3.33
CA ASP A 51 -13.72 -2.45 3.12
C ASP A 51 -14.65 -3.28 2.21
N PRO A 52 -15.65 -3.98 2.76
CA PRO A 52 -16.50 -4.86 1.99
C PRO A 52 -17.62 -4.07 1.29
N HIS A 53 -17.73 -4.24 -0.01
CA HIS A 53 -18.83 -3.73 -0.82
C HIS A 53 -19.83 -4.86 -1.06
N TRP A 54 -20.94 -4.82 -0.35
CA TRP A 54 -21.97 -5.86 -0.43
C TRP A 54 -22.76 -5.76 -1.73
N PHE A 55 -23.07 -6.90 -2.34
CA PHE A 55 -24.04 -6.96 -3.42
C PHE A 55 -25.43 -6.74 -2.87
N GLN A 56 -26.29 -6.10 -3.66
CA GLN A 56 -27.67 -5.82 -3.22
C GLN A 56 -28.49 -7.10 -3.01
N GLN A 57 -28.16 -8.15 -3.76
CA GLN A 57 -28.81 -9.45 -3.65
C GLN A 57 -27.83 -10.48 -3.09
N GLY A 58 -28.19 -11.07 -1.95
CA GLY A 58 -27.39 -12.12 -1.31
C GLY A 58 -26.42 -11.61 -0.24
N ASN A 59 -25.62 -12.54 0.27
CA ASN A 59 -24.63 -12.30 1.33
C ASN A 59 -23.19 -12.18 0.79
N SER A 60 -23.02 -12.05 -0.52
CA SER A 60 -21.71 -11.95 -1.15
C SER A 60 -21.25 -10.50 -1.18
N PHE A 61 -19.94 -10.30 -1.17
CA PHE A 61 -19.34 -8.98 -1.26
C PHE A 61 -18.04 -9.04 -2.07
N TRP A 62 -17.60 -7.89 -2.53
CA TRP A 62 -16.29 -7.72 -3.13
C TRP A 62 -15.49 -6.69 -2.33
N PHE A 63 -14.16 -6.73 -2.45
CA PHE A 63 -13.26 -5.78 -1.80
C PHE A 63 -11.97 -5.61 -2.59
N GLU A 64 -11.35 -4.46 -2.40
CA GLU A 64 -10.03 -4.14 -2.92
C GLU A 64 -8.97 -4.45 -1.86
N TYR A 65 -7.86 -5.02 -2.30
CA TYR A 65 -6.73 -5.32 -1.43
C TYR A 65 -5.41 -4.91 -2.09
N LYS A 66 -4.72 -3.97 -1.46
CA LYS A 66 -3.42 -3.47 -1.93
C LYS A 66 -2.29 -4.26 -1.30
N THR A 67 -1.29 -4.58 -2.10
CA THR A 67 -0.05 -5.26 -1.69
C THR A 67 1.15 -4.60 -2.37
N SER A 68 2.36 -5.04 -2.04
CA SER A 68 3.58 -4.65 -2.77
C SER A 68 3.58 -5.09 -4.25
N GLU A 69 2.75 -6.06 -4.59
CA GLU A 69 2.60 -6.59 -5.96
C GLU A 69 1.48 -5.90 -6.76
N GLY A 70 0.89 -4.86 -6.19
CA GLY A 70 -0.20 -4.11 -6.79
C GLY A 70 -1.54 -4.31 -6.11
N THR A 71 -2.59 -3.90 -6.79
CA THR A 71 -3.97 -3.97 -6.31
C THR A 71 -4.65 -5.23 -6.81
N PHE A 72 -5.36 -5.89 -5.91
CA PHE A 72 -6.18 -7.06 -6.20
C PHE A 72 -7.63 -6.77 -5.83
N TRP A 73 -8.55 -7.36 -6.57
CA TRP A 73 -9.99 -7.30 -6.26
C TRP A 73 -10.52 -8.71 -6.10
N PHE A 74 -11.24 -8.94 -5.03
CA PHE A 74 -11.77 -10.25 -4.67
C PHE A 74 -13.27 -10.22 -4.53
N VAL A 75 -13.92 -11.29 -4.95
CA VAL A 75 -15.32 -11.60 -4.65
C VAL A 75 -15.37 -12.72 -3.63
N VAL A 76 -16.14 -12.53 -2.59
CA VAL A 76 -16.34 -13.50 -1.51
C VAL A 76 -17.79 -13.90 -1.46
N ASP A 77 -18.04 -15.20 -1.47
CA ASP A 77 -19.34 -15.78 -1.20
C ASP A 77 -19.27 -16.60 0.10
N PRO A 78 -19.84 -16.09 1.21
CA PRO A 78 -19.84 -16.78 2.49
C PRO A 78 -20.61 -18.10 2.47
N ASN A 79 -21.63 -18.22 1.62
CA ASN A 79 -22.47 -19.42 1.56
C ASN A 79 -21.69 -20.60 0.99
N SER A 80 -20.94 -20.36 -0.09
CA SER A 80 -20.09 -21.38 -0.71
C SER A 80 -18.69 -21.41 -0.09
N ARG A 81 -18.37 -20.52 0.86
CA ARG A 81 -17.05 -20.34 1.49
C ARG A 81 -15.95 -20.16 0.45
N THR A 82 -16.22 -19.41 -0.61
CA THR A 82 -15.25 -19.17 -1.68
C THR A 82 -14.78 -17.73 -1.71
N LYS A 83 -13.49 -17.57 -2.01
CA LYS A 83 -12.85 -16.30 -2.33
C LYS A 83 -12.19 -16.44 -3.68
N LYS A 84 -12.59 -15.62 -4.65
CA LYS A 84 -12.05 -15.64 -6.02
C LYS A 84 -11.59 -14.24 -6.41
N GLN A 85 -10.59 -14.16 -7.27
CA GLN A 85 -10.23 -12.89 -7.88
C GLN A 85 -11.35 -12.41 -8.80
N LEU A 86 -11.68 -11.12 -8.72
CA LEU A 86 -12.67 -10.49 -9.59
C LEU A 86 -12.12 -10.39 -11.01
N PHE A 87 -10.87 -9.98 -11.15
CA PHE A 87 -10.16 -9.85 -12.42
C PHE A 87 -8.97 -10.79 -12.47
N ASP A 88 -8.75 -11.42 -13.61
CA ASP A 88 -7.42 -11.84 -14.03
C ASP A 88 -6.70 -10.58 -14.53
N ARG A 89 -5.68 -10.13 -13.80
CA ARG A 89 -5.03 -8.84 -14.06
C ARG A 89 -4.27 -8.82 -15.39
N ASP A 90 -3.65 -9.93 -15.74
CA ASP A 90 -2.88 -10.04 -16.99
C ASP A 90 -3.83 -10.04 -18.20
N GLU A 91 -4.94 -10.78 -18.10
CA GLU A 91 -5.98 -10.80 -19.12
C GLU A 91 -6.64 -9.42 -19.27
N LEU A 92 -6.98 -8.78 -18.14
CA LEU A 92 -7.59 -7.45 -18.15
C LEU A 92 -6.65 -6.38 -18.72
N ALA A 93 -5.36 -6.41 -18.35
CA ALA A 93 -4.36 -5.49 -18.89
C ALA A 93 -4.24 -5.64 -20.42
N SER A 94 -4.27 -6.87 -20.92
CA SER A 94 -4.21 -7.16 -22.35
C SER A 94 -5.44 -6.61 -23.07
N GLN A 95 -6.65 -6.87 -22.56
CA GLN A 95 -7.90 -6.35 -23.14
C GLN A 95 -7.95 -4.83 -23.13
N LEU A 96 -7.56 -4.19 -22.03
CA LEU A 96 -7.48 -2.73 -21.93
C LEU A 96 -6.47 -2.14 -22.93
N THR A 97 -5.31 -2.76 -23.05
CA THR A 97 -4.27 -2.33 -24.00
C THR A 97 -4.78 -2.39 -25.44
N GLU A 98 -5.50 -3.44 -25.80
CA GLU A 98 -6.08 -3.63 -27.13
C GLU A 98 -7.16 -2.57 -27.44
N ILE A 99 -8.05 -2.28 -26.48
CA ILE A 99 -9.17 -1.36 -26.69
C ILE A 99 -8.73 0.11 -26.64
N VAL A 100 -7.89 0.46 -25.69
CA VAL A 100 -7.47 1.85 -25.45
C VAL A 100 -6.32 2.26 -26.35
N HIS A 101 -5.57 1.29 -26.88
CA HIS A 101 -4.30 1.51 -27.60
C HIS A 101 -3.24 2.24 -26.75
N ASP A 102 -3.19 1.89 -25.46
CA ASP A 102 -2.26 2.41 -24.46
C ASP A 102 -1.76 1.24 -23.61
N PRO A 103 -0.44 1.08 -23.37
CA PRO A 103 0.07 -0.05 -22.62
C PRO A 103 -0.33 0.05 -21.14
N PHE A 104 -0.95 -1.01 -20.63
CA PHE A 104 -1.30 -1.14 -19.21
C PHE A 104 -0.49 -2.24 -18.54
N GLU A 105 0.05 -1.92 -17.37
CA GLU A 105 0.76 -2.88 -16.55
C GLU A 105 -0.22 -3.60 -15.60
N ALA A 106 -0.21 -4.95 -15.62
CA ALA A 106 -1.11 -5.77 -14.81
C ALA A 106 -0.99 -5.53 -13.28
N ARG A 107 0.19 -5.12 -12.81
CA ARG A 107 0.42 -4.80 -11.39
C ARG A 107 -0.21 -3.47 -10.97
N HIS A 108 -0.26 -2.51 -11.88
CA HIS A 108 -0.65 -1.12 -11.61
C HIS A 108 -1.80 -0.67 -12.53
N LEU A 109 -2.84 -1.48 -12.61
CA LEU A 109 -4.03 -1.13 -13.38
C LEU A 109 -4.68 0.14 -12.81
N PRO A 110 -4.85 1.21 -13.62
CA PRO A 110 -5.39 2.50 -13.16
C PRO A 110 -6.93 2.46 -13.09
N ILE A 111 -7.46 1.44 -12.41
CA ILE A 111 -8.90 1.25 -12.21
C ILE A 111 -9.38 2.23 -11.14
N ARG A 112 -10.43 2.98 -11.46
CA ARG A 112 -11.10 3.91 -10.55
C ARG A 112 -12.61 3.70 -10.57
N ASN A 113 -13.26 4.13 -9.52
CA ASN A 113 -14.74 4.14 -9.41
C ASN A 113 -15.37 2.77 -9.71
N LEU A 114 -14.72 1.68 -9.27
CA LEU A 114 -15.25 0.33 -9.44
C LEU A 114 -16.57 0.17 -8.67
N LYS A 115 -17.61 -0.25 -9.37
CA LYS A 115 -18.94 -0.46 -8.80
C LYS A 115 -19.54 -1.74 -9.37
N ALA A 116 -20.18 -2.53 -8.53
CA ALA A 116 -21.02 -3.64 -8.97
C ALA A 116 -22.39 -3.12 -9.37
N LYS A 117 -22.95 -3.64 -10.46
CA LYS A 117 -24.35 -3.42 -10.79
C LYS A 117 -25.26 -4.27 -9.91
N GLU A 118 -26.55 -3.97 -9.94
CA GLU A 118 -27.58 -4.68 -9.15
C GLU A 118 -27.69 -6.17 -9.48
N ASP A 119 -27.25 -6.57 -10.68
CA ASP A 119 -27.22 -7.97 -11.12
C ASP A 119 -26.15 -8.83 -10.38
N GLY A 120 -25.26 -8.20 -9.61
CA GLY A 120 -24.17 -8.87 -8.90
C GLY A 120 -23.14 -9.57 -9.79
N ARG A 121 -23.21 -9.34 -11.13
CA ARG A 121 -22.37 -9.98 -12.14
C ARG A 121 -21.54 -9.00 -12.93
N THR A 122 -22.10 -7.82 -13.17
CA THR A 122 -21.50 -6.79 -14.00
C THR A 122 -20.86 -5.73 -13.13
N PHE A 123 -19.62 -5.41 -13.45
CA PHE A 123 -18.85 -4.35 -12.78
C PHE A 123 -18.58 -3.21 -13.75
N THR A 124 -18.76 -1.99 -13.29
CA THR A 124 -18.40 -0.79 -14.07
C THR A 124 -17.24 -0.09 -13.40
N PHE A 125 -16.32 0.41 -14.20
CA PHE A 125 -15.15 1.13 -13.70
C PHE A 125 -14.61 2.10 -14.75
N GLU A 126 -13.73 2.98 -14.30
CA GLU A 126 -13.03 3.96 -15.10
C GLU A 126 -11.56 3.60 -15.18
N VAL A 127 -10.96 3.84 -16.35
CA VAL A 127 -9.54 3.67 -16.59
C VAL A 127 -8.96 4.95 -17.13
N GLU A 128 -7.92 5.46 -16.48
CA GLU A 128 -7.17 6.63 -16.91
C GLU A 128 -6.05 6.21 -17.85
N SER A 129 -6.07 6.72 -19.08
CA SER A 129 -5.00 6.51 -20.07
C SER A 129 -3.83 7.46 -19.84
N SER A 130 -2.65 7.09 -20.32
CA SER A 130 -1.49 7.99 -20.39
C SER A 130 -1.66 9.10 -21.43
N GLN A 131 -2.63 8.94 -22.35
CA GLN A 131 -2.91 9.91 -23.41
C GLN A 131 -3.53 11.19 -22.83
N GLU A 132 -2.95 12.32 -23.18
CA GLU A 132 -3.45 13.65 -22.79
C GLU A 132 -4.44 14.20 -23.83
N VAL A 133 -5.55 14.71 -23.33
CA VAL A 133 -6.47 15.52 -24.14
C VAL A 133 -5.95 16.96 -24.15
N LYS A 134 -5.52 17.44 -25.31
CA LYS A 134 -5.09 18.83 -25.45
C LYS A 134 -6.32 19.74 -25.29
N PRO A 135 -6.26 20.76 -24.42
CA PRO A 135 -7.35 21.73 -24.29
C PRO A 135 -7.60 22.46 -25.62
N ALA A 136 -8.83 22.84 -25.86
CA ALA A 136 -9.20 23.61 -27.03
C ALA A 136 -8.40 24.92 -27.08
N LYS A 137 -8.08 25.35 -28.31
CA LYS A 137 -7.22 26.54 -28.59
C LYS A 137 -7.82 27.77 -27.89
N GLY A 138 -7.19 28.22 -26.78
CA GLY A 138 -7.64 29.39 -25.99
C GLY A 138 -7.96 29.11 -24.50
N GLU A 139 -8.08 27.88 -24.06
CA GLU A 139 -8.28 27.56 -22.66
C GLU A 139 -6.94 27.35 -21.93
N LYS A 140 -6.73 28.07 -20.82
CA LYS A 140 -5.57 27.89 -19.92
C LYS A 140 -5.77 26.72 -18.94
N LYS A 141 -6.37 25.62 -19.40
CA LYS A 141 -6.49 24.40 -18.58
C LYS A 141 -5.24 23.53 -18.74
N LYS A 142 -4.86 22.85 -17.65
CA LYS A 142 -3.82 21.82 -17.72
C LYS A 142 -4.33 20.67 -18.59
N PRO A 143 -3.44 19.99 -19.35
CA PRO A 143 -3.83 18.81 -20.09
C PRO A 143 -4.45 17.79 -19.14
N GLU A 144 -5.63 17.30 -19.47
CA GLU A 144 -6.34 16.28 -18.70
C GLU A 144 -6.08 14.94 -19.37
N LYS A 145 -5.90 13.90 -18.55
CA LYS A 145 -5.77 12.55 -19.07
C LYS A 145 -7.12 12.02 -19.54
N LYS A 146 -7.09 11.24 -20.61
CA LYS A 146 -8.30 10.65 -21.16
C LYS A 146 -8.79 9.54 -20.25
N VAL A 147 -10.08 9.58 -19.89
CA VAL A 147 -10.74 8.58 -19.06
C VAL A 147 -11.67 7.75 -19.94
N PHE A 148 -11.59 6.45 -19.81
CA PHE A 148 -12.45 5.49 -20.49
C PHE A 148 -13.33 4.79 -19.47
N TYR A 149 -14.57 4.50 -19.86
CA TYR A 149 -15.57 3.82 -19.04
C TYR A 149 -15.76 2.41 -19.56
N PHE A 150 -15.69 1.45 -18.67
CA PHE A 150 -15.79 0.04 -19.00
C PHE A 150 -16.88 -0.66 -18.20
N SER A 151 -17.42 -1.71 -18.82
CA SER A 151 -18.29 -2.67 -18.18
C SER A 151 -17.66 -4.07 -18.31
N TYR A 152 -17.50 -4.76 -17.19
CA TYR A 152 -16.90 -6.09 -17.12
C TYR A 152 -17.90 -7.10 -16.59
N ASP A 153 -18.13 -8.15 -17.36
CA ASP A 153 -18.98 -9.26 -16.95
C ASP A 153 -18.13 -10.33 -16.25
N TYR A 154 -18.30 -10.46 -14.94
CA TYR A 154 -17.48 -11.32 -14.10
C TYR A 154 -17.51 -12.81 -14.50
N PRO A 155 -18.70 -13.43 -14.81
CA PRO A 155 -18.74 -14.83 -15.21
C PRO A 155 -18.08 -15.13 -16.55
N THR A 156 -18.21 -14.25 -17.53
CA THR A 156 -17.65 -14.46 -18.89
C THR A 156 -16.28 -13.84 -19.08
N ARG A 157 -15.81 -13.04 -18.10
CA ARG A 157 -14.53 -12.29 -18.12
C ARG A 157 -14.40 -11.35 -19.33
N LYS A 158 -15.51 -10.87 -19.85
CA LYS A 158 -15.54 -9.97 -21.01
C LYS A 158 -15.61 -8.53 -20.59
N LEU A 159 -14.77 -7.72 -21.24
CA LEU A 159 -14.74 -6.27 -21.15
C LEU A 159 -15.51 -5.66 -22.33
N THR A 160 -16.34 -4.64 -22.05
CA THR A 160 -17.10 -3.86 -23.05
C THR A 160 -17.11 -2.38 -22.69
#